data_64130e6fdda40d052bdbd70ce647f854
#
_entry.id   64130e6fdda40d052bdbd70ce647f854
#
_cell.length_a   1.000
_cell.length_b   1.000
_cell.length_c   1.000
_cell.angle_alpha   90.00
_cell.angle_beta   90.00
_cell.angle_gamma   90.00
#
_symmetry.space_group_name_H-M   'P 1'
#
loop_
_entity.id
_entity.type
_entity.pdbx_description
1 polymer ?
#
loop_
_entity_poly.entity_id
_entity_poly.type
_entity_poly.pdbx_seq_one_letter_code
_entity_poly.pdbx_strand_id
1 'polypeptide(L)'
;MDKSSRRELLHVGEQWSIPQKIEALYAALRNDGPALAFGESPFSDVPATCAVVIPTSGSTGSPKSVALSAPALLASARASHAYLGAQLGDRWSLLLPTTHIAGVNVLVRSIELGTKIVDVDSSADFTAIVPTQLHRALLGDEKLLKHLVDAKAVLVGGSSTSPELLQSAAMAGINIVTTYGMSEMSGGCIYNGRALDGVEVRVIDGVIELNGPMKAIGYLGEDPFAGFFRTSDLGELHDGSLHVIGREDDQIISGGEKISLGTITDFLNAGSSQEFVAVGVPDIEWGQALAIASNGAIDEAQIREKLRSAFGLHVTPKRYLSNIELPVTSIGKPDRKKLIEIFGRIS
;
A
#
# COMPACT_ATOMS: atom_id res chain seq x y z
N MET A 1 27.15 2.43 -24.43
CA MET A 1 26.28 3.24 -23.56
C MET A 1 27.15 4.24 -22.83
N ASP A 2 26.86 5.50 -22.95
CA ASP A 2 27.63 6.59 -22.36
C ASP A 2 27.51 6.53 -20.83
N LYS A 3 28.67 6.42 -20.13
CA LYS A 3 28.72 6.37 -18.66
C LYS A 3 28.21 7.67 -18.00
N SER A 4 28.07 8.77 -18.77
CA SER A 4 27.53 10.05 -18.29
C SER A 4 26.02 10.01 -18.03
N SER A 5 25.33 8.94 -18.47
CA SER A 5 23.87 8.75 -18.29
C SER A 5 23.48 7.87 -17.11
N ARG A 6 24.44 7.37 -16.31
CA ARG A 6 24.21 6.47 -15.15
C ARG A 6 24.69 7.11 -13.86
N ARG A 7 24.07 6.73 -12.76
CA ARG A 7 24.33 7.18 -11.39
C ARG A 7 24.52 5.97 -10.49
N GLU A 8 25.48 6.03 -9.58
CA GLU A 8 25.69 4.98 -8.57
C GLU A 8 24.43 4.78 -7.73
N LEU A 9 24.12 3.54 -7.37
CA LEU A 9 23.03 3.17 -6.46
C LEU A 9 23.62 2.69 -5.13
N LEU A 10 23.38 3.46 -4.08
CA LEU A 10 23.80 3.14 -2.72
C LEU A 10 22.64 2.48 -1.97
N HIS A 11 22.91 1.30 -1.41
CA HIS A 11 21.92 0.58 -0.61
C HIS A 11 21.83 1.13 0.81
N VAL A 12 20.64 1.54 1.22
CA VAL A 12 20.36 2.02 2.57
C VAL A 12 20.21 0.83 3.51
N GLY A 13 21.19 0.60 4.36
CA GLY A 13 21.16 -0.50 5.34
C GLY A 13 20.18 -0.24 6.49
N GLU A 14 19.73 -1.31 7.12
CA GLU A 14 18.84 -1.25 8.29
C GLU A 14 19.50 -0.50 9.46
N GLN A 15 20.83 -0.61 9.60
CA GLN A 15 21.62 0.04 10.62
C GLN A 15 21.72 1.57 10.49
N TRP A 16 21.29 2.14 9.35
CA TRP A 16 21.35 3.57 9.16
C TRP A 16 20.36 4.29 10.06
N SER A 17 20.84 5.26 10.83
CA SER A 17 19.99 6.14 11.61
C SER A 17 19.12 7.03 10.71
N ILE A 18 18.01 7.54 11.25
CA ILE A 18 17.14 8.47 10.52
C ILE A 18 17.91 9.72 10.03
N PRO A 19 18.79 10.36 10.83
CA PRO A 19 19.61 11.47 10.34
C PRO A 19 20.47 11.09 9.13
N GLN A 20 21.14 9.93 9.13
CA GLN A 20 21.92 9.45 7.98
C GLN A 20 21.07 9.25 6.73
N LYS A 21 19.86 8.66 6.88
CA LYS A 21 18.91 8.50 5.78
C LYS A 21 18.45 9.85 5.23
N ILE A 22 18.18 10.83 6.07
CA ILE A 22 17.76 12.18 5.67
C ILE A 22 18.89 12.89 4.91
N GLU A 23 20.12 12.85 5.42
CA GLU A 23 21.28 13.50 4.78
C GLU A 23 21.53 12.93 3.39
N ALA A 24 21.59 11.60 3.27
CA ALA A 24 21.78 10.93 1.99
C ALA A 24 20.62 11.19 1.02
N LEU A 25 19.36 11.14 1.51
CA LEU A 25 18.20 11.41 0.69
C LEU A 25 18.15 12.87 0.22
N TYR A 26 18.53 13.82 1.07
CA TYR A 26 18.64 15.22 0.69
C TYR A 26 19.66 15.42 -0.43
N ALA A 27 20.84 14.79 -0.35
CA ALA A 27 21.83 14.79 -1.43
C ALA A 27 21.30 14.13 -2.70
N ALA A 28 20.62 12.96 -2.57
CA ALA A 28 20.03 12.25 -3.70
C ALA A 28 18.98 13.08 -4.45
N LEU A 29 18.11 13.80 -3.71
CA LEU A 29 17.06 14.66 -4.28
C LEU A 29 17.63 15.88 -5.01
N ARG A 30 18.82 16.35 -4.65
CA ARG A 30 19.54 17.46 -5.30
C ARG A 30 20.46 17.02 -6.43
N ASN A 31 20.58 15.73 -6.65
CA ASN A 31 21.55 15.12 -7.57
C ASN A 31 23.03 15.39 -7.19
N ASP A 32 23.29 15.60 -5.89
CA ASP A 32 24.61 15.89 -5.33
C ASP A 32 25.31 14.65 -4.74
N GLY A 33 24.73 13.44 -4.92
CA GLY A 33 25.25 12.17 -4.41
C GLY A 33 24.68 10.97 -5.16
N PRO A 34 24.92 9.71 -4.71
CA PRO A 34 24.36 8.52 -5.32
C PRO A 34 22.84 8.48 -5.21
N ALA A 35 22.18 7.72 -6.08
CA ALA A 35 20.78 7.31 -5.87
C ALA A 35 20.72 6.34 -4.69
N LEU A 36 19.55 6.24 -4.02
CA LEU A 36 19.38 5.40 -2.83
C LEU A 36 18.41 4.26 -3.10
N ALA A 37 18.80 3.02 -2.77
CA ALA A 37 17.90 1.88 -2.72
C ALA A 37 17.41 1.68 -1.28
N PHE A 38 16.11 1.81 -1.05
CA PHE A 38 15.47 1.51 0.23
C PHE A 38 14.88 0.10 0.18
N GLY A 39 15.73 -0.88 0.47
CA GLY A 39 15.46 -2.31 0.38
C GLY A 39 16.39 -3.01 -0.59
N GLU A 40 16.19 -4.31 -0.79
CA GLU A 40 17.02 -5.10 -1.68
C GLU A 40 16.78 -4.75 -3.14
N SER A 41 17.87 -4.54 -3.88
CA SER A 41 17.84 -4.32 -5.32
C SER A 41 19.08 -4.99 -5.94
N PRO A 42 18.96 -5.70 -7.06
CA PRO A 42 20.11 -6.34 -7.72
C PRO A 42 20.98 -5.37 -8.53
N PHE A 43 20.60 -4.10 -8.59
CA PHE A 43 21.28 -3.09 -9.40
C PHE A 43 22.35 -2.35 -8.60
N SER A 44 23.48 -2.03 -9.22
CA SER A 44 24.57 -1.23 -8.67
C SER A 44 24.56 0.22 -9.19
N ASP A 45 23.88 0.47 -10.30
CA ASP A 45 23.72 1.77 -10.92
C ASP A 45 22.33 1.92 -11.56
N VAL A 46 21.92 3.16 -11.77
CA VAL A 46 20.57 3.53 -12.26
C VAL A 46 20.67 4.67 -13.29
N PRO A 47 19.59 4.98 -14.02
CA PRO A 47 19.55 6.21 -14.82
C PRO A 47 19.94 7.44 -14.00
N ALA A 48 20.66 8.39 -14.58
CA ALA A 48 21.14 9.61 -13.90
C ALA A 48 19.99 10.43 -13.25
N THR A 49 18.78 10.34 -13.82
CA THR A 49 17.58 11.00 -13.31
C THR A 49 16.94 10.30 -12.10
N CYS A 50 17.34 9.07 -11.78
CA CYS A 50 16.83 8.33 -10.63
C CYS A 50 17.46 8.86 -9.33
N ALA A 51 16.62 9.14 -8.33
CA ALA A 51 17.04 9.52 -6.98
C ALA A 51 16.83 8.39 -5.97
N VAL A 52 15.74 7.63 -6.11
CA VAL A 52 15.37 6.57 -5.17
C VAL A 52 14.89 5.33 -5.93
N VAL A 53 15.24 4.18 -5.41
CA VAL A 53 14.73 2.86 -5.86
C VAL A 53 13.98 2.21 -4.71
N ILE A 54 12.76 1.74 -5.02
CA ILE A 54 11.90 1.00 -4.06
C ILE A 54 11.61 -0.37 -4.64
N PRO A 55 11.97 -1.48 -3.96
CA PRO A 55 11.53 -2.81 -4.35
C PRO A 55 10.04 -2.98 -4.09
N THR A 56 9.34 -3.63 -5.00
CA THR A 56 7.93 -4.00 -4.83
C THR A 56 7.80 -5.52 -4.92
N SER A 57 6.90 -6.09 -4.14
CA SER A 57 6.56 -7.52 -4.21
C SER A 57 5.70 -7.77 -5.45
N GLY A 58 6.29 -7.82 -6.64
CA GLY A 58 5.54 -8.02 -7.88
C GLY A 58 4.51 -9.16 -7.78
N SER A 59 3.31 -8.96 -8.33
CA SER A 59 2.24 -9.96 -8.41
C SER A 59 2.69 -11.23 -9.15
N THR A 60 3.69 -11.12 -10.03
CA THR A 60 4.30 -12.22 -10.78
C THR A 60 5.35 -13.03 -10.00
N GLY A 61 5.65 -12.66 -8.75
CA GLY A 61 6.54 -13.43 -7.86
C GLY A 61 8.00 -13.00 -7.85
N SER A 62 8.46 -12.19 -8.78
CA SER A 62 9.80 -11.59 -8.74
C SER A 62 9.68 -10.13 -8.31
N PRO A 63 10.44 -9.68 -7.29
CA PRO A 63 10.45 -8.27 -6.89
C PRO A 63 10.87 -7.37 -8.05
N LYS A 64 10.11 -6.30 -8.29
CA LYS A 64 10.48 -5.26 -9.25
C LYS A 64 11.08 -4.07 -8.52
N SER A 65 12.08 -3.44 -9.10
CA SER A 65 12.72 -2.24 -8.57
C SER A 65 12.15 -1.00 -9.25
N VAL A 66 11.30 -0.25 -8.55
CA VAL A 66 10.69 1.00 -9.06
C VAL A 66 11.71 2.13 -8.96
N ALA A 67 12.02 2.78 -10.08
CA ALA A 67 12.94 3.92 -10.16
C ALA A 67 12.16 5.24 -10.06
N LEU A 68 12.48 6.04 -9.07
CA LEU A 68 11.83 7.31 -8.75
C LEU A 68 12.78 8.49 -8.97
N SER A 69 12.32 9.51 -9.70
CA SER A 69 13.09 10.74 -9.86
C SER A 69 12.87 11.70 -8.68
N ALA A 70 13.83 12.58 -8.45
CA ALA A 70 13.69 13.65 -7.44
C ALA A 70 12.46 14.54 -7.73
N PRO A 71 12.22 15.02 -8.99
CA PRO A 71 11.01 15.78 -9.29
C PRO A 71 9.72 15.05 -8.93
N ALA A 72 9.63 13.72 -9.19
CA ALA A 72 8.43 12.95 -8.90
C ALA A 72 8.17 12.83 -7.39
N LEU A 73 9.19 12.55 -6.59
CA LEU A 73 9.10 12.49 -5.12
C LEU A 73 8.71 13.84 -4.52
N LEU A 74 9.31 14.93 -5.00
CA LEU A 74 9.01 16.28 -4.54
C LEU A 74 7.60 16.72 -4.95
N ALA A 75 7.15 16.38 -6.18
CA ALA A 75 5.78 16.63 -6.62
C ALA A 75 4.76 15.92 -5.70
N SER A 76 5.01 14.65 -5.36
CA SER A 76 4.17 13.90 -4.42
C SER A 76 4.12 14.55 -3.04
N ALA A 77 5.27 14.97 -2.50
CA ALA A 77 5.35 15.62 -1.19
C ALA A 77 4.57 16.95 -1.18
N ARG A 78 4.78 17.80 -2.19
CA ARG A 78 4.12 19.11 -2.31
C ARG A 78 2.61 18.99 -2.50
N ALA A 79 2.15 18.10 -3.35
CA ALA A 79 0.72 17.85 -3.54
C ALA A 79 0.06 17.33 -2.25
N SER A 80 0.74 16.44 -1.51
CA SER A 80 0.30 15.99 -0.19
C SER A 80 0.22 17.15 0.81
N HIS A 81 1.25 18.00 0.89
CA HIS A 81 1.26 19.17 1.78
C HIS A 81 0.16 20.19 1.43
N ALA A 82 -0.04 20.45 0.15
CA ALA A 82 -1.13 21.34 -0.31
C ALA A 82 -2.50 20.82 0.13
N TYR A 83 -2.76 19.52 -0.04
CA TYR A 83 -4.01 18.89 0.38
C TYR A 83 -4.21 18.97 1.91
N LEU A 84 -3.15 18.75 2.68
CA LEU A 84 -3.19 18.72 4.15
C LEU A 84 -3.14 20.14 4.78
N GLY A 85 -2.88 21.17 4.00
CA GLY A 85 -2.66 22.53 4.52
C GLY A 85 -1.38 22.66 5.35
N ALA A 86 -0.37 21.82 5.07
CA ALA A 86 0.86 21.80 5.83
C ALA A 86 1.67 23.10 5.66
N GLN A 87 2.29 23.55 6.75
CA GLN A 87 3.09 24.76 6.82
C GLN A 87 4.55 24.44 7.13
N LEU A 88 5.46 25.33 6.75
CA LEU A 88 6.87 25.23 7.18
C LEU A 88 6.94 25.14 8.71
N GLY A 89 7.69 24.18 9.21
CA GLY A 89 7.79 23.89 10.64
C GLY A 89 6.89 22.77 11.15
N ASP A 90 5.86 22.36 10.40
CA ASP A 90 5.05 21.20 10.75
C ASP A 90 5.87 19.90 10.69
N ARG A 91 5.65 19.01 11.63
CA ARG A 91 6.44 17.80 11.83
C ARG A 91 5.69 16.55 11.43
N TRP A 92 6.40 15.64 10.78
CA TRP A 92 5.93 14.29 10.48
C TRP A 92 6.50 13.28 11.48
N SER A 93 5.69 12.32 11.91
CA SER A 93 6.19 11.14 12.61
C SER A 93 6.38 9.96 11.66
N LEU A 94 7.47 9.20 11.87
CA LEU A 94 7.81 8.03 11.09
C LEU A 94 7.38 6.76 11.83
N LEU A 95 6.20 6.24 11.47
CA LEU A 95 5.61 5.02 12.03
C LEU A 95 5.61 3.86 11.02
N LEU A 96 6.13 4.09 9.82
CA LEU A 96 6.22 3.11 8.74
C LEU A 96 7.67 2.80 8.37
N PRO A 97 7.99 1.57 7.97
CA PRO A 97 9.34 1.21 7.56
C PRO A 97 9.76 1.96 6.29
N THR A 98 10.99 2.43 6.25
CA THR A 98 11.56 3.13 5.09
C THR A 98 11.88 2.20 3.90
N THR A 99 11.76 0.89 4.05
CA THR A 99 11.83 -0.08 2.94
C THR A 99 10.66 0.03 1.97
N HIS A 100 9.65 0.84 2.30
CA HIS A 100 8.50 1.11 1.46
C HIS A 100 8.36 2.59 1.16
N ILE A 101 7.76 2.90 0.00
CA ILE A 101 7.56 4.27 -0.45
C ILE A 101 6.84 5.15 0.58
N ALA A 102 5.92 4.58 1.37
CA ALA A 102 5.18 5.34 2.38
C ALA A 102 6.10 5.87 3.50
N GLY A 103 7.07 5.07 3.96
CA GLY A 103 8.08 5.52 4.92
C GLY A 103 9.08 6.50 4.30
N VAL A 104 9.54 6.26 3.07
CA VAL A 104 10.40 7.19 2.34
C VAL A 104 9.72 8.56 2.14
N ASN A 105 8.41 8.56 1.85
CA ASN A 105 7.66 9.81 1.72
C ASN A 105 7.62 10.64 3.00
N VAL A 106 7.62 10.02 4.18
CA VAL A 106 7.75 10.76 5.44
C VAL A 106 9.10 11.49 5.48
N LEU A 107 10.20 10.85 5.03
CA LEU A 107 11.50 11.49 4.94
C LEU A 107 11.48 12.69 3.97
N VAL A 108 10.94 12.49 2.75
CA VAL A 108 10.86 13.53 1.71
C VAL A 108 10.02 14.71 2.19
N ARG A 109 8.87 14.45 2.79
CA ARG A 109 7.97 15.48 3.33
C ARG A 109 8.62 16.28 4.44
N SER A 110 9.35 15.63 5.36
CA SER A 110 10.08 16.34 6.40
C SER A 110 11.21 17.21 5.84
N ILE A 111 11.91 16.75 4.79
CA ILE A 111 12.91 17.54 4.07
C ILE A 111 12.27 18.80 3.46
N GLU A 112 11.14 18.67 2.78
CA GLU A 112 10.42 19.79 2.15
C GLU A 112 9.92 20.83 3.18
N LEU A 113 9.51 20.38 4.39
CA LEU A 113 9.08 21.29 5.47
C LEU A 113 10.26 21.84 6.30
N GLY A 114 11.48 21.37 6.07
CA GLY A 114 12.67 21.79 6.83
C GLY A 114 12.64 21.35 8.29
N THR A 115 11.98 20.22 8.61
CA THR A 115 11.75 19.77 9.98
C THR A 115 12.38 18.41 10.26
N LYS A 116 12.62 18.16 11.55
CA LYS A 116 13.08 16.84 12.01
C LYS A 116 11.89 15.89 12.10
N ILE A 117 12.13 14.64 11.71
CA ILE A 117 11.21 13.54 11.95
C ILE A 117 11.14 13.25 13.43
N VAL A 118 9.93 12.94 13.90
CA VAL A 118 9.68 12.51 15.28
C VAL A 118 9.17 11.08 15.32
N ASP A 119 9.19 10.49 16.51
CA ASP A 119 8.62 9.17 16.79
C ASP A 119 7.25 9.30 17.48
N VAL A 120 6.70 8.16 17.91
CA VAL A 120 5.41 8.11 18.62
C VAL A 120 5.44 8.77 20.01
N ASP A 121 6.64 9.03 20.59
CA ASP A 121 6.80 9.67 21.90
C ASP A 121 6.75 11.20 21.82
N SER A 122 6.83 11.75 20.62
CA SER A 122 6.86 13.18 20.38
C SER A 122 5.62 13.64 19.61
N SER A 123 5.12 14.84 19.86
CA SER A 123 3.99 15.34 19.09
C SER A 123 4.38 15.56 17.62
N ALA A 124 3.49 15.16 16.73
CA ALA A 124 3.60 15.38 15.30
C ALA A 124 2.34 16.09 14.78
N ASP A 125 2.51 16.87 13.72
CA ASP A 125 1.38 17.47 13.02
C ASP A 125 0.74 16.48 12.05
N PHE A 126 1.57 15.63 11.45
CA PHE A 126 1.13 14.61 10.48
C PHE A 126 1.80 13.26 10.74
N THR A 127 1.09 12.20 10.41
CA THR A 127 1.63 10.85 10.38
C THR A 127 1.03 10.03 9.26
N ALA A 128 1.66 8.90 8.93
CA ALA A 128 1.15 7.92 7.99
C ALA A 128 1.20 6.54 8.64
N ILE A 129 0.12 5.78 8.52
CA ILE A 129 -0.04 4.44 9.09
C ILE A 129 -0.75 3.51 8.12
N VAL A 130 -0.76 2.22 8.45
CA VAL A 130 -1.59 1.21 7.79
C VAL A 130 -2.83 0.88 8.64
N PRO A 131 -3.91 0.32 8.05
CA PRO A 131 -5.14 0.01 8.79
C PRO A 131 -4.94 -0.88 10.02
N THR A 132 -3.97 -1.80 9.98
CA THR A 132 -3.64 -2.65 11.15
C THR A 132 -3.06 -1.86 12.33
N GLN A 133 -2.30 -0.80 12.08
CA GLN A 133 -1.83 0.10 13.15
C GLN A 133 -2.98 0.92 13.73
N LEU A 134 -3.90 1.41 12.87
CA LEU A 134 -5.10 2.10 13.32
C LEU A 134 -5.97 1.19 14.21
N HIS A 135 -6.20 -0.04 13.77
CA HIS A 135 -6.95 -1.03 14.55
C HIS A 135 -6.30 -1.29 15.92
N ARG A 136 -4.98 -1.48 15.96
CA ARG A 136 -4.24 -1.67 17.21
C ARG A 136 -4.37 -0.47 18.16
N ALA A 137 -4.31 0.75 17.64
CA ALA A 137 -4.49 1.96 18.43
C ALA A 137 -5.86 1.98 19.11
N LEU A 138 -6.92 1.63 18.35
CA LEU A 138 -8.30 1.60 18.86
C LEU A 138 -8.56 0.42 19.82
N LEU A 139 -7.78 -0.67 19.77
CA LEU A 139 -7.89 -1.82 20.65
C LEU A 139 -7.09 -1.70 21.96
N GLY A 140 -6.44 -0.56 22.24
CA GLY A 140 -5.80 -0.32 23.53
C GLY A 140 -4.31 0.03 23.49
N ASP A 141 -3.71 0.30 22.34
CA ASP A 141 -2.40 0.96 22.27
C ASP A 141 -2.60 2.46 22.56
N GLU A 142 -2.77 2.80 23.85
CA GLU A 142 -3.10 4.16 24.32
C GLU A 142 -2.06 5.20 23.86
N LYS A 143 -0.80 4.82 23.79
CA LYS A 143 0.28 5.69 23.34
C LYS A 143 0.10 6.07 21.86
N LEU A 144 -0.12 5.06 21.01
CA LEU A 144 -0.38 5.28 19.59
C LEU A 144 -1.68 6.04 19.40
N LEU A 145 -2.76 5.65 20.11
CA LEU A 145 -4.05 6.34 20.02
C LEU A 145 -3.91 7.85 20.31
N LYS A 146 -3.25 8.20 21.43
CA LYS A 146 -3.00 9.59 21.79
C LYS A 146 -2.23 10.33 20.71
N HIS A 147 -1.18 9.72 20.16
CA HIS A 147 -0.37 10.30 19.10
C HIS A 147 -1.19 10.59 17.83
N LEU A 148 -2.11 9.66 17.46
CA LEU A 148 -2.99 9.84 16.31
C LEU A 148 -4.07 10.90 16.53
N VAL A 149 -4.62 11.00 17.74
CA VAL A 149 -5.64 12.02 18.09
C VAL A 149 -5.03 13.43 18.11
N ASP A 150 -3.79 13.56 18.57
CA ASP A 150 -3.11 14.86 18.68
C ASP A 150 -2.63 15.38 17.29
N ALA A 151 -2.58 14.54 16.26
CA ALA A 151 -2.14 14.92 14.93
C ALA A 151 -3.20 15.74 14.17
N LYS A 152 -2.77 16.75 13.40
CA LYS A 152 -3.65 17.53 12.50
C LYS A 152 -4.33 16.63 11.46
N ALA A 153 -3.59 15.64 10.93
CA ALA A 153 -4.15 14.62 10.05
C ALA A 153 -3.30 13.32 10.07
N VAL A 154 -3.99 12.20 9.91
CA VAL A 154 -3.42 10.85 9.85
C VAL A 154 -3.70 10.24 8.48
N LEU A 155 -2.67 10.01 7.69
CA LEU A 155 -2.80 9.31 6.41
C LEU A 155 -2.93 7.81 6.65
N VAL A 156 -3.98 7.20 6.15
CA VAL A 156 -4.20 5.75 6.24
C VAL A 156 -4.24 5.15 4.84
N GLY A 157 -3.33 4.21 4.56
CA GLY A 157 -3.22 3.61 3.24
C GLY A 157 -2.52 2.26 3.24
N GLY A 158 -2.17 1.79 2.04
CA GLY A 158 -1.47 0.51 1.84
C GLY A 158 -2.39 -0.71 1.70
N SER A 159 -3.62 -0.65 2.22
CA SER A 159 -4.71 -1.61 1.99
C SER A 159 -6.06 -0.92 2.20
N SER A 160 -7.16 -1.61 1.87
CA SER A 160 -8.51 -1.14 2.18
C SER A 160 -8.70 -0.95 3.69
N THR A 161 -9.53 0.04 4.05
CA THR A 161 -9.91 0.31 5.43
C THR A 161 -11.42 0.19 5.54
N SER A 162 -11.91 -0.65 6.43
CA SER A 162 -13.35 -0.86 6.55
C SER A 162 -14.07 0.40 7.04
N PRO A 163 -15.34 0.61 6.61
CA PRO A 163 -16.15 1.74 7.07
C PRO A 163 -16.26 1.79 8.60
N GLU A 164 -16.38 0.64 9.26
CA GLU A 164 -16.49 0.53 10.71
C GLU A 164 -15.21 1.01 11.42
N LEU A 165 -14.04 0.67 10.85
CA LEU A 165 -12.75 1.12 11.38
C LEU A 165 -12.60 2.63 11.23
N LEU A 166 -13.01 3.19 10.09
CA LEU A 166 -13.02 4.65 9.86
C LEU A 166 -13.99 5.35 10.80
N GLN A 167 -15.18 4.79 11.02
CA GLN A 167 -16.16 5.34 11.96
C GLN A 167 -15.63 5.31 13.40
N SER A 168 -15.04 4.20 13.83
CA SER A 168 -14.44 4.07 15.16
C SER A 168 -13.32 5.08 15.38
N ALA A 169 -12.50 5.30 14.38
CA ALA A 169 -11.43 6.29 14.43
C ALA A 169 -11.98 7.74 14.53
N ALA A 170 -13.02 8.06 13.75
CA ALA A 170 -13.69 9.37 13.84
C ALA A 170 -14.31 9.59 15.22
N MET A 171 -14.95 8.56 15.80
CA MET A 171 -15.50 8.62 17.18
C MET A 171 -14.41 8.82 18.23
N ALA A 172 -13.20 8.28 18.00
CA ALA A 172 -12.03 8.48 18.87
C ALA A 172 -11.38 9.87 18.68
N GLY A 173 -11.85 10.69 17.74
CA GLY A 173 -11.33 12.03 17.45
C GLY A 173 -10.11 12.06 16.53
N ILE A 174 -9.80 10.96 15.83
CA ILE A 174 -8.68 10.91 14.87
C ILE A 174 -9.13 11.54 13.54
N ASN A 175 -8.39 12.54 13.05
CA ASN A 175 -8.61 13.13 11.72
C ASN A 175 -7.94 12.28 10.63
N ILE A 176 -8.70 11.34 10.07
CA ILE A 176 -8.21 10.41 9.06
C ILE A 176 -8.34 10.97 7.65
N VAL A 177 -7.29 10.79 6.86
CA VAL A 177 -7.27 10.96 5.42
C VAL A 177 -6.93 9.61 4.80
N THR A 178 -7.89 8.97 4.14
CA THR A 178 -7.63 7.73 3.41
C THR A 178 -6.80 8.00 2.17
N THR A 179 -5.84 7.11 1.87
CA THR A 179 -4.95 7.30 0.73
C THR A 179 -4.91 6.07 -0.16
N TYR A 180 -5.02 6.28 -1.48
CA TYR A 180 -4.74 5.26 -2.48
C TYR A 180 -3.53 5.70 -3.31
N GLY A 181 -2.68 4.75 -3.62
CA GLY A 181 -1.48 4.92 -4.43
C GLY A 181 -0.53 3.74 -4.34
N MET A 182 0.60 3.88 -5.00
CA MET A 182 1.60 2.82 -5.18
C MET A 182 2.99 3.40 -5.41
N SER A 183 4.01 2.56 -5.36
CA SER A 183 5.40 3.01 -5.59
C SER A 183 5.57 3.66 -6.97
N GLU A 184 4.85 3.19 -7.97
CA GLU A 184 4.85 3.67 -9.35
C GLU A 184 4.28 5.11 -9.49
N MET A 185 3.57 5.58 -8.46
CA MET A 185 3.08 6.97 -8.35
C MET A 185 3.73 7.74 -7.19
N SER A 186 4.95 7.36 -6.80
CA SER A 186 5.64 7.95 -5.64
C SER A 186 4.80 7.91 -4.35
N GLY A 187 3.98 6.87 -4.18
CA GLY A 187 3.13 6.68 -3.00
C GLY A 187 1.67 7.08 -3.19
N GLY A 188 1.03 7.60 -2.14
CA GLY A 188 -0.37 8.02 -2.17
C GLY A 188 -0.57 9.23 -3.08
N CYS A 189 -1.46 9.07 -4.07
CA CYS A 189 -1.78 10.10 -5.07
C CYS A 189 -3.28 10.44 -5.14
N ILE A 190 -4.12 9.66 -4.48
CA ILE A 190 -5.57 9.91 -4.32
C ILE A 190 -5.87 9.96 -2.82
N TYR A 191 -6.42 11.06 -2.33
CA TYR A 191 -6.76 11.27 -0.92
C TYR A 191 -8.28 11.44 -0.76
N ASN A 192 -8.89 10.67 0.15
CA ASN A 192 -10.35 10.62 0.33
C ASN A 192 -11.11 10.50 -1.01
N GLY A 193 -10.62 9.64 -1.91
CA GLY A 193 -11.19 9.43 -3.25
C GLY A 193 -10.85 10.52 -4.27
N ARG A 194 -10.23 11.63 -3.89
CA ARG A 194 -9.90 12.75 -4.79
C ARG A 194 -8.43 12.71 -5.21
N ALA A 195 -8.20 12.92 -6.50
CA ALA A 195 -6.84 13.05 -7.04
C ALA A 195 -6.13 14.26 -6.43
N LEU A 196 -4.87 14.07 -6.04
CA LEU A 196 -4.00 15.18 -5.64
C LEU A 196 -3.69 16.07 -6.83
N ASP A 197 -3.25 17.30 -6.55
CA ASP A 197 -2.90 18.27 -7.59
C ASP A 197 -1.90 17.70 -8.61
N GLY A 198 -2.20 17.87 -9.90
CA GLY A 198 -1.45 17.35 -11.01
C GLY A 198 -1.65 15.85 -11.32
N VAL A 199 -2.43 15.11 -10.52
CA VAL A 199 -2.74 13.70 -10.80
C VAL A 199 -3.93 13.60 -11.73
N GLU A 200 -3.75 12.86 -12.81
CA GLU A 200 -4.79 12.46 -13.72
C GLU A 200 -5.20 11.00 -13.42
N VAL A 201 -6.49 10.78 -13.29
CA VAL A 201 -7.06 9.44 -13.08
C VAL A 201 -8.13 9.16 -14.12
N ARG A 202 -8.10 7.97 -14.68
CA ARG A 202 -9.15 7.45 -15.56
C ARG A 202 -9.39 5.97 -15.29
N VAL A 203 -10.56 5.49 -15.65
CA VAL A 203 -10.92 4.08 -15.55
C VAL A 203 -11.26 3.59 -16.95
N ILE A 204 -10.53 2.59 -17.43
CA ILE A 204 -10.71 1.98 -18.76
C ILE A 204 -10.98 0.49 -18.55
N ASP A 205 -12.11 0.02 -19.04
CA ASP A 205 -12.55 -1.37 -18.86
C ASP A 205 -12.54 -1.83 -17.37
N GLY A 206 -12.91 -0.89 -16.46
CA GLY A 206 -12.91 -1.12 -15.03
C GLY A 206 -11.53 -1.02 -14.36
N VAL A 207 -10.43 -0.84 -15.11
CA VAL A 207 -9.07 -0.76 -14.58
C VAL A 207 -8.66 0.70 -14.39
N ILE A 208 -8.08 0.99 -13.24
CA ILE A 208 -7.58 2.31 -12.88
C ILE A 208 -6.27 2.58 -13.65
N GLU A 209 -6.20 3.72 -14.30
CA GLU A 209 -5.00 4.23 -14.92
C GLU A 209 -4.66 5.61 -14.37
N LEU A 210 -3.38 5.82 -14.07
CA LEU A 210 -2.87 7.00 -13.38
C LEU A 210 -1.78 7.69 -14.21
N ASN A 211 -1.75 9.02 -14.18
CA ASN A 211 -0.68 9.83 -14.73
C ASN A 211 -0.44 11.04 -13.84
N GLY A 212 0.68 11.73 -14.05
CA GLY A 212 0.98 12.97 -13.34
C GLY A 212 2.47 13.14 -13.05
N PRO A 213 2.86 14.29 -12.47
CA PRO A 213 4.27 14.64 -12.22
C PRO A 213 4.94 13.74 -11.20
N MET A 214 4.19 13.00 -10.39
CA MET A 214 4.69 12.07 -9.37
C MET A 214 4.88 10.64 -9.88
N LYS A 215 4.63 10.37 -11.17
CA LYS A 215 4.82 9.05 -11.78
C LYS A 215 6.30 8.67 -11.80
N ALA A 216 6.60 7.39 -11.49
CA ALA A 216 7.93 6.82 -11.55
C ALA A 216 8.52 6.87 -12.96
N ILE A 217 9.84 6.78 -13.06
CA ILE A 217 10.55 6.60 -14.33
C ILE A 217 10.12 5.28 -14.99
N GLY A 218 10.06 4.20 -14.22
CA GLY A 218 9.74 2.86 -14.66
C GLY A 218 10.29 1.82 -13.72
N TYR A 219 10.27 0.57 -14.13
CA TYR A 219 10.99 -0.52 -13.47
C TYR A 219 12.42 -0.58 -14.01
N LEU A 220 13.41 -0.77 -13.13
CA LEU A 220 14.80 -0.94 -13.54
C LEU A 220 14.93 -2.22 -14.39
N GLY A 221 15.59 -2.08 -15.55
CA GLY A 221 15.74 -3.17 -16.51
C GLY A 221 14.59 -3.30 -17.52
N GLU A 222 13.54 -2.48 -17.39
CA GLU A 222 12.42 -2.40 -18.34
C GLU A 222 12.40 -1.01 -19.01
N ASP A 223 11.55 -0.84 -20.03
CA ASP A 223 11.32 0.45 -20.67
C ASP A 223 10.67 1.45 -19.71
N PRO A 224 10.96 2.76 -19.81
CA PRO A 224 10.31 3.78 -19.00
C PRO A 224 8.79 3.82 -19.21
N PHE A 225 8.05 4.18 -18.15
CA PHE A 225 6.60 4.34 -18.25
C PHE A 225 6.21 5.48 -19.18
N ALA A 226 5.51 5.15 -20.27
CA ALA A 226 4.96 6.11 -21.21
C ALA A 226 3.46 6.35 -20.93
N GLY A 227 2.99 7.60 -21.07
CA GLY A 227 1.58 7.95 -20.91
C GLY A 227 1.02 7.59 -19.53
N PHE A 228 -0.20 7.09 -19.48
CA PHE A 228 -0.82 6.61 -18.24
C PHE A 228 -0.22 5.29 -17.78
N PHE A 229 0.03 5.18 -16.48
CA PHE A 229 0.38 3.91 -15.85
C PHE A 229 -0.90 3.12 -15.62
N ARG A 230 -1.02 1.96 -16.26
CA ARG A 230 -2.12 1.02 -16.05
C ARG A 230 -1.82 0.21 -14.79
N THR A 231 -2.67 0.32 -13.80
CA THR A 231 -2.57 -0.47 -12.56
C THR A 231 -3.15 -1.86 -12.76
N SER A 232 -3.05 -2.72 -11.73
CA SER A 232 -3.86 -3.93 -11.63
C SER A 232 -5.12 -3.71 -10.77
N ASP A 233 -5.39 -2.47 -10.34
CA ASP A 233 -6.51 -2.17 -9.47
C ASP A 233 -7.75 -1.84 -10.30
N LEU A 234 -8.90 -2.34 -9.85
CA LEU A 234 -10.21 -2.07 -10.42
C LEU A 234 -10.88 -0.93 -9.67
N GLY A 235 -11.61 -0.09 -10.37
CA GLY A 235 -12.33 1.01 -9.73
C GLY A 235 -13.36 1.68 -10.62
N GLU A 236 -14.05 2.64 -10.05
CA GLU A 236 -15.06 3.47 -10.68
C GLU A 236 -14.84 4.94 -10.33
N LEU A 237 -15.20 5.82 -11.25
CA LEU A 237 -15.20 7.26 -11.01
C LEU A 237 -16.64 7.77 -10.93
N HIS A 238 -17.00 8.33 -9.79
CA HIS A 238 -18.29 8.99 -9.55
C HIS A 238 -18.06 10.44 -9.11
N ASP A 239 -18.53 11.39 -9.90
CA ASP A 239 -18.38 12.84 -9.64
C ASP A 239 -16.93 13.26 -9.31
N GLY A 240 -15.96 12.67 -10.04
CA GLY A 240 -14.53 12.90 -9.85
C GLY A 240 -13.94 12.29 -8.57
N SER A 241 -14.67 11.41 -7.89
CA SER A 241 -14.20 10.59 -6.79
C SER A 241 -13.90 9.18 -7.27
N LEU A 242 -12.68 8.68 -7.02
CA LEU A 242 -12.28 7.32 -7.33
C LEU A 242 -12.72 6.38 -6.20
N HIS A 243 -13.43 5.34 -6.58
CA HIS A 243 -13.78 4.21 -5.72
C HIS A 243 -12.99 2.98 -6.18
N VAL A 244 -12.08 2.50 -5.34
CA VAL A 244 -11.31 1.28 -5.60
C VAL A 244 -12.16 0.07 -5.21
N ILE A 245 -12.40 -0.83 -6.16
CA ILE A 245 -13.27 -2.01 -5.97
C ILE A 245 -12.45 -3.24 -5.57
N GLY A 246 -11.21 -3.35 -6.07
CA GLY A 246 -10.36 -4.51 -5.82
C GLY A 246 -9.20 -4.58 -6.80
N ARG A 247 -8.69 -5.78 -7.05
CA ARG A 247 -7.58 -6.00 -8.00
C ARG A 247 -7.95 -7.02 -9.07
N GLU A 248 -7.49 -6.78 -10.28
CA GLU A 248 -7.67 -7.69 -11.42
C GLU A 248 -6.90 -9.01 -11.20
N ASP A 249 -5.70 -8.93 -10.64
CA ASP A 249 -4.83 -10.07 -10.30
C ASP A 249 -5.22 -10.77 -8.97
N ASP A 250 -6.19 -10.23 -8.24
CA ASP A 250 -6.77 -10.78 -7.01
C ASP A 250 -8.14 -11.44 -7.25
N GLN A 251 -8.47 -11.67 -8.52
CA GLN A 251 -9.70 -12.37 -8.91
C GLN A 251 -9.38 -13.82 -9.28
N ILE A 252 -10.32 -14.70 -8.96
CA ILE A 252 -10.36 -16.05 -9.48
C ILE A 252 -11.54 -16.20 -10.42
N ILE A 253 -11.43 -17.16 -11.34
CA ILE A 253 -12.55 -17.59 -12.17
C ILE A 253 -12.99 -18.96 -11.64
N SER A 254 -14.18 -19.01 -11.03
CA SER A 254 -14.77 -20.23 -10.50
C SER A 254 -16.06 -20.52 -11.23
N GLY A 255 -16.09 -21.63 -11.98
CA GLY A 255 -17.26 -21.98 -12.77
C GLY A 255 -17.67 -20.94 -13.84
N GLY A 256 -16.72 -20.16 -14.35
CA GLY A 256 -16.97 -19.11 -15.34
C GLY A 256 -17.28 -17.73 -14.74
N GLU A 257 -17.47 -17.62 -13.43
CA GLU A 257 -17.77 -16.37 -12.73
C GLU A 257 -16.50 -15.79 -12.06
N LYS A 258 -16.36 -14.46 -12.10
CA LYS A 258 -15.25 -13.76 -11.45
C LYS A 258 -15.56 -13.52 -9.97
N ILE A 259 -14.62 -13.90 -9.10
CA ILE A 259 -14.72 -13.73 -7.65
C ILE A 259 -13.51 -12.91 -7.18
N SER A 260 -13.74 -11.74 -6.57
CA SER A 260 -12.69 -10.92 -5.96
C SER A 260 -12.34 -11.44 -4.57
N LEU A 261 -11.14 -11.97 -4.40
CA LEU A 261 -10.65 -12.51 -3.13
C LEU A 261 -10.46 -11.39 -2.08
N GLY A 262 -10.04 -10.21 -2.51
CA GLY A 262 -9.91 -9.04 -1.65
C GLY A 262 -11.25 -8.62 -1.06
N THR A 263 -12.26 -8.43 -1.91
CA THR A 263 -13.62 -8.06 -1.49
C THR A 263 -14.21 -9.06 -0.50
N ILE A 264 -13.99 -10.36 -0.74
CA ILE A 264 -14.46 -11.42 0.18
C ILE A 264 -13.70 -11.36 1.52
N THR A 265 -12.39 -11.18 1.47
CA THR A 265 -11.56 -11.04 2.67
C THR A 265 -12.04 -9.85 3.52
N ASP A 266 -12.21 -8.69 2.91
CA ASP A 266 -12.65 -7.47 3.59
C ASP A 266 -14.06 -7.62 4.19
N PHE A 267 -14.98 -8.23 3.43
CA PHE A 267 -16.35 -8.49 3.89
C PHE A 267 -16.40 -9.43 5.10
N LEU A 268 -15.58 -10.48 5.12
CA LEU A 268 -15.54 -11.41 6.26
C LEU A 268 -14.89 -10.80 7.49
N ASN A 269 -13.91 -9.91 7.30
CA ASN A 269 -13.21 -9.23 8.38
C ASN A 269 -14.02 -8.06 8.97
N ALA A 270 -15.02 -7.53 8.25
CA ALA A 270 -15.86 -6.46 8.74
C ALA A 270 -16.60 -6.87 10.03
N GLY A 271 -16.27 -6.20 11.16
CA GLY A 271 -16.84 -6.48 12.48
C GLY A 271 -16.47 -7.84 13.09
N SER A 272 -15.46 -8.54 12.54
CA SER A 272 -14.98 -9.81 13.07
C SER A 272 -13.85 -9.63 14.08
N SER A 273 -13.86 -10.43 15.16
CA SER A 273 -12.77 -10.51 16.14
C SER A 273 -11.64 -11.44 15.70
N GLN A 274 -11.85 -12.24 14.67
CA GLN A 274 -10.87 -13.13 14.06
C GLN A 274 -10.57 -12.68 12.64
N GLU A 275 -9.40 -13.05 12.13
CA GLU A 275 -8.94 -12.70 10.80
C GLU A 275 -9.28 -13.81 9.80
N PHE A 276 -9.82 -13.42 8.64
CA PHE A 276 -10.11 -14.29 7.51
C PHE A 276 -9.27 -13.89 6.30
N VAL A 277 -8.89 -14.87 5.49
CA VAL A 277 -8.23 -14.67 4.20
C VAL A 277 -8.87 -15.56 3.15
N ALA A 278 -9.38 -14.95 2.09
CA ALA A 278 -9.89 -15.66 0.93
C ALA A 278 -8.74 -15.95 -0.06
N VAL A 279 -8.71 -17.17 -0.59
CA VAL A 279 -7.75 -17.61 -1.59
C VAL A 279 -8.43 -18.43 -2.67
N GLY A 280 -7.84 -18.44 -3.89
CA GLY A 280 -8.23 -19.34 -4.96
C GLY A 280 -7.36 -20.57 -4.97
N VAL A 281 -7.94 -21.74 -4.81
CA VAL A 281 -7.22 -23.01 -4.88
C VAL A 281 -7.55 -23.74 -6.19
N PRO A 282 -6.61 -24.50 -6.78
CA PRO A 282 -6.89 -25.31 -7.96
C PRO A 282 -8.03 -26.29 -7.69
N ASP A 283 -8.95 -26.42 -8.65
CA ASP A 283 -10.11 -27.32 -8.57
C ASP A 283 -10.40 -27.93 -9.94
N ILE A 284 -10.68 -29.25 -9.98
CA ILE A 284 -10.84 -29.99 -11.24
C ILE A 284 -12.17 -29.62 -11.93
N GLU A 285 -13.22 -29.36 -11.15
CA GLU A 285 -14.56 -29.05 -11.67
C GLU A 285 -14.69 -27.57 -12.04
N TRP A 286 -14.13 -26.69 -11.20
CA TRP A 286 -14.35 -25.25 -11.28
C TRP A 286 -13.15 -24.46 -11.86
N GLY A 287 -12.04 -25.15 -12.19
CA GLY A 287 -10.76 -24.55 -12.54
C GLY A 287 -10.05 -23.96 -11.31
N GLN A 288 -10.73 -23.02 -10.63
CA GLN A 288 -10.35 -22.52 -9.31
C GLN A 288 -11.57 -22.53 -8.39
N ALA A 289 -11.37 -22.89 -7.13
CA ALA A 289 -12.39 -22.83 -6.09
C ALA A 289 -12.01 -21.79 -5.03
N LEU A 290 -13.03 -21.07 -4.53
CA LEU A 290 -12.89 -20.21 -3.38
C LEU A 290 -12.60 -21.04 -2.13
N ALA A 291 -11.56 -20.67 -1.40
CA ALA A 291 -11.21 -21.24 -0.10
C ALA A 291 -11.02 -20.14 0.94
N ILE A 292 -11.39 -20.41 2.19
CA ILE A 292 -11.31 -19.47 3.31
C ILE A 292 -10.39 -20.03 4.39
N ALA A 293 -9.40 -19.23 4.81
CA ALA A 293 -8.55 -19.50 5.95
C ALA A 293 -8.85 -18.52 7.09
N SER A 294 -8.70 -18.95 8.35
CA SER A 294 -8.85 -18.09 9.53
C SER A 294 -7.92 -18.49 10.67
N ASN A 295 -7.51 -17.49 11.45
CA ASN A 295 -6.80 -17.71 12.73
C ASN A 295 -7.71 -18.18 13.85
N GLY A 296 -9.03 -18.16 13.65
CA GLY A 296 -10.05 -18.66 14.58
C GLY A 296 -10.85 -19.82 14.02
N ALA A 297 -11.84 -20.28 14.78
CA ALA A 297 -12.77 -21.32 14.35
C ALA A 297 -13.69 -20.79 13.24
N ILE A 298 -13.93 -21.61 12.21
CA ILE A 298 -14.84 -21.28 11.12
C ILE A 298 -16.14 -22.12 11.26
N ASP A 299 -17.27 -21.43 11.35
CA ASP A 299 -18.57 -22.03 11.06
C ASP A 299 -18.81 -21.97 9.53
N GLU A 300 -18.53 -23.09 8.88
CA GLU A 300 -18.63 -23.20 7.42
C GLU A 300 -20.04 -22.89 6.88
N ALA A 301 -21.08 -23.29 7.61
CA ALA A 301 -22.46 -23.07 7.20
C ALA A 301 -22.80 -21.57 7.27
N GLN A 302 -22.39 -20.90 8.35
CA GLN A 302 -22.60 -19.48 8.54
C GLN A 302 -21.81 -18.64 7.50
N ILE A 303 -20.53 -18.95 7.27
CA ILE A 303 -19.71 -18.25 6.27
C ILE A 303 -20.30 -18.43 4.87
N ARG A 304 -20.70 -19.63 4.52
CA ARG A 304 -21.34 -19.94 3.24
C ARG A 304 -22.61 -19.13 3.03
N GLU A 305 -23.49 -19.11 4.01
CA GLU A 305 -24.75 -18.36 3.93
C GLU A 305 -24.50 -16.85 3.85
N LYS A 306 -23.60 -16.33 4.67
CA LYS A 306 -23.21 -14.90 4.68
C LYS A 306 -22.70 -14.46 3.30
N LEU A 307 -21.82 -15.24 2.67
CA LEU A 307 -21.26 -14.92 1.36
C LEU A 307 -22.29 -15.06 0.25
N ARG A 308 -23.13 -16.11 0.26
CA ARG A 308 -24.18 -16.30 -0.73
C ARG A 308 -25.24 -15.21 -0.69
N SER A 309 -25.61 -14.76 0.49
CA SER A 309 -26.57 -13.67 0.66
C SER A 309 -26.02 -12.32 0.17
N ALA A 310 -24.73 -12.07 0.34
CA ALA A 310 -24.09 -10.81 -0.04
C ALA A 310 -23.70 -10.76 -1.53
N PHE A 311 -23.20 -11.87 -2.09
CA PHE A 311 -22.55 -11.90 -3.40
C PHE A 311 -23.17 -12.89 -4.40
N GLY A 312 -24.13 -13.70 -3.97
CA GLY A 312 -24.79 -14.68 -4.84
C GLY A 312 -24.22 -16.10 -4.73
N LEU A 313 -24.89 -17.05 -5.40
CA LEU A 313 -24.61 -18.48 -5.28
C LEU A 313 -23.21 -18.89 -5.77
N HIS A 314 -22.63 -18.16 -6.72
CA HIS A 314 -21.33 -18.44 -7.28
C HIS A 314 -20.19 -18.19 -6.25
N VAL A 315 -20.41 -17.34 -5.24
CA VAL A 315 -19.45 -17.08 -4.16
C VAL A 315 -19.68 -18.08 -3.01
N THR A 316 -19.45 -19.36 -3.31
CA THR A 316 -19.58 -20.43 -2.32
C THR A 316 -18.22 -21.06 -2.05
N PRO A 317 -17.64 -20.90 -0.85
CA PRO A 317 -16.36 -21.52 -0.52
C PRO A 317 -16.49 -23.06 -0.55
N LYS A 318 -15.46 -23.70 -1.10
CA LYS A 318 -15.37 -25.17 -1.23
C LYS A 318 -14.42 -25.79 -0.20
N ARG A 319 -13.48 -25.00 0.35
CA ARG A 319 -12.48 -25.46 1.32
C ARG A 319 -12.32 -24.43 2.44
N TYR A 320 -11.99 -24.93 3.62
CA TYR A 320 -11.82 -24.11 4.82
C TYR A 320 -10.59 -24.56 5.61
N LEU A 321 -9.86 -23.63 6.20
CA LEU A 321 -8.77 -23.84 7.16
C LEU A 321 -9.03 -22.99 8.39
N SER A 322 -9.32 -23.65 9.51
CA SER A 322 -9.61 -23.02 10.80
C SER A 322 -8.41 -23.09 11.74
N ASN A 323 -8.29 -22.13 12.64
CA ASN A 323 -7.34 -22.12 13.74
C ASN A 323 -5.88 -22.28 13.26
N ILE A 324 -5.52 -21.61 12.15
CA ILE A 324 -4.14 -21.60 11.65
C ILE A 324 -3.48 -20.25 11.93
N GLU A 325 -2.17 -20.26 12.08
CA GLU A 325 -1.40 -19.03 11.98
C GLU A 325 -1.42 -18.57 10.50
N LEU A 326 -2.05 -17.41 10.25
CA LEU A 326 -2.14 -16.87 8.89
C LEU A 326 -0.76 -16.35 8.46
N PRO A 327 -0.18 -16.92 7.39
CA PRO A 327 1.11 -16.46 6.91
C PRO A 327 1.00 -15.03 6.37
N VAL A 328 2.00 -14.21 6.71
CA VAL A 328 2.11 -12.84 6.23
C VAL A 328 3.41 -12.63 5.45
N THR A 329 3.37 -11.71 4.50
CA THR A 329 4.54 -11.22 3.78
C THR A 329 5.41 -10.33 4.70
N SER A 330 6.61 -9.98 4.27
CA SER A 330 7.52 -9.06 5.00
C SER A 330 6.89 -7.69 5.32
N ILE A 331 5.80 -7.34 4.63
CA ILE A 331 5.05 -6.08 4.81
C ILE A 331 3.76 -6.26 5.62
N GLY A 332 3.56 -7.43 6.25
CA GLY A 332 2.39 -7.70 7.08
C GLY A 332 1.08 -7.95 6.32
N LYS A 333 1.12 -8.13 4.99
CA LYS A 333 -0.06 -8.52 4.20
C LYS A 333 -0.21 -10.05 4.20
N PRO A 334 -1.44 -10.59 4.10
CA PRO A 334 -1.64 -12.03 3.97
C PRO A 334 -0.84 -12.63 2.80
N ASP A 335 -0.07 -13.67 3.07
CA ASP A 335 0.69 -14.42 2.06
C ASP A 335 -0.19 -15.51 1.45
N ARG A 336 -0.97 -15.12 0.44
CA ARG A 336 -1.89 -16.05 -0.24
C ARG A 336 -1.18 -17.19 -0.93
N LYS A 337 0.06 -17.02 -1.39
CA LYS A 337 0.84 -18.11 -2.01
C LYS A 337 1.10 -19.22 -1.02
N LYS A 338 1.59 -18.87 0.17
CA LYS A 338 1.77 -19.84 1.25
C LYS A 338 0.47 -20.50 1.68
N LEU A 339 -0.65 -19.74 1.72
CA LEU A 339 -1.96 -20.32 2.02
C LEU A 339 -2.38 -21.36 0.98
N ILE A 340 -2.21 -21.08 -0.32
CA ILE A 340 -2.52 -22.04 -1.40
C ILE A 340 -1.68 -23.31 -1.25
N GLU A 341 -0.39 -23.19 -0.90
CA GLU A 341 0.47 -24.36 -0.63
C GLU A 341 -0.02 -25.17 0.58
N ILE A 342 -0.48 -24.51 1.64
CA ILE A 342 -1.04 -25.18 2.83
C ILE A 342 -2.31 -25.96 2.44
N PHE A 343 -3.23 -25.33 1.70
CA PHE A 343 -4.42 -26.00 1.19
C PHE A 343 -4.07 -27.21 0.30
N GLY A 344 -3.02 -27.11 -0.51
CA GLY A 344 -2.57 -28.20 -1.40
C GLY A 344 -1.96 -29.40 -0.66
N ARG A 345 -1.49 -29.24 0.59
CA ARG A 345 -0.91 -30.32 1.43
C ARG A 345 -1.97 -31.10 2.23
N ILE A 346 -3.15 -30.52 2.39
CA ILE A 346 -4.26 -31.08 3.20
C ILE A 346 -5.32 -31.75 2.30
N SER A 347 -5.09 -31.71 0.99
CA SER A 347 -5.97 -32.26 -0.04
C SER A 347 -5.71 -33.74 -0.31
#